data_a9298d5040b7ff6ca2521ce2308ab6d5
#
_entry.id   a9298d5040b7ff6ca2521ce2308ab6d5
#
_cell.length_a   1.000
_cell.length_b   1.000
_cell.length_c   1.000
_cell.angle_alpha   90.00
_cell.angle_beta   90.00
_cell.angle_gamma   90.00
#
_symmetry.space_group_name_H-M   'P 1'
#
loop_
_entity.id
_entity.type
_entity.pdbx_description
1 polymer ?
#
loop_
_entity_poly.entity_id
_entity_poly.type
_entity_poly.pdbx_seq_one_letter_code
_entity_poly.pdbx_strand_id
1 'polypeptide(L)'
;VTGSPMAEVLHQNLAEIEASDVHNRLGLEKGKYILLSAHREENIDTEKNFLSLFSAINAMAEKYDMPILYSCHPRSRNRLASSSFQLDSRVQVQQPLGFHDYNCLQMNAFAVVSDSGTLPEESSFFTSVGHPFPAVCIRTSPERPESLDKAGFILSGIDEKGLLQSVDTAVELVKSGDYGTPVPNYIDENVSTKVVKIIQSYVGVVNKMVWRKEI
;
A
#
# COMPACT_ATOMS: atom_id res chain seq x y z
N VAL A 1 -17.42 -14.39 3.76
CA VAL A 1 -16.06 -13.86 3.42
C VAL A 1 -15.35 -14.95 2.62
N THR A 2 -14.79 -14.60 1.47
CA THR A 2 -14.13 -15.55 0.55
C THR A 2 -12.62 -15.34 0.44
N GLY A 3 -12.12 -14.25 1.01
CA GLY A 3 -10.76 -13.79 0.85
C GLY A 3 -10.62 -12.71 -0.24
N SER A 4 -9.44 -12.08 -0.29
CA SER A 4 -9.07 -11.13 -1.33
C SER A 4 -8.40 -11.84 -2.50
N PRO A 5 -8.75 -11.53 -3.76
CA PRO A 5 -8.05 -12.08 -4.92
C PRO A 5 -6.60 -11.58 -5.06
N MET A 6 -6.19 -10.56 -4.29
CA MET A 6 -4.86 -9.98 -4.35
C MET A 6 -3.77 -11.02 -4.03
N ALA A 7 -4.00 -11.89 -3.04
CA ALA A 7 -3.05 -12.94 -2.68
C ALA A 7 -2.73 -13.88 -3.86
N GLU A 8 -3.76 -14.31 -4.62
CA GLU A 8 -3.56 -15.14 -5.80
C GLU A 8 -2.74 -14.41 -6.87
N VAL A 9 -3.05 -13.14 -7.11
CA VAL A 9 -2.35 -12.33 -8.13
C VAL A 9 -0.88 -12.14 -7.72
N LEU A 10 -0.62 -11.80 -6.46
CA LEU A 10 0.75 -11.63 -5.96
C LEU A 10 1.52 -12.95 -5.99
N HIS A 11 0.91 -14.06 -5.57
CA HIS A 11 1.53 -15.38 -5.58
C HIS A 11 1.90 -15.82 -7.01
N GLN A 12 0.97 -15.66 -7.96
CA GLN A 12 1.20 -16.02 -9.36
C GLN A 12 2.32 -15.20 -10.01
N ASN A 13 2.58 -14.00 -9.53
CA ASN A 13 3.59 -13.10 -10.08
C ASN A 13 4.84 -12.96 -9.17
N LEU A 14 4.96 -13.73 -8.09
CA LEU A 14 6.02 -13.52 -7.10
C LEU A 14 7.41 -13.70 -7.71
N ALA A 15 7.60 -14.69 -8.57
CA ALA A 15 8.88 -14.93 -9.23
C ALA A 15 9.31 -13.78 -10.14
N GLU A 16 8.37 -13.19 -10.89
CA GLU A 16 8.61 -12.03 -11.75
C GLU A 16 8.83 -10.75 -10.92
N ILE A 17 8.14 -10.63 -9.79
CA ILE A 17 8.37 -9.51 -8.84
C ILE A 17 9.80 -9.58 -8.28
N GLU A 18 10.23 -10.76 -7.82
CA GLU A 18 11.58 -10.97 -7.28
C GLU A 18 12.68 -10.79 -8.33
N ALA A 19 12.40 -11.18 -9.59
CA ALA A 19 13.32 -11.06 -10.70
C ALA A 19 13.41 -9.65 -11.31
N SER A 20 12.58 -8.70 -10.86
CA SER A 20 12.59 -7.34 -11.41
C SER A 20 13.95 -6.64 -11.21
N ASP A 21 14.47 -6.05 -12.28
CA ASP A 21 15.71 -5.28 -12.30
C ASP A 21 15.52 -3.78 -11.97
N VAL A 22 14.35 -3.41 -11.45
CA VAL A 22 13.94 -2.02 -11.23
C VAL A 22 14.92 -1.21 -10.39
N HIS A 23 15.58 -1.81 -9.40
CA HIS A 23 16.58 -1.14 -8.59
C HIS A 23 17.76 -0.65 -9.44
N ASN A 24 18.25 -1.49 -10.33
CA ASN A 24 19.34 -1.12 -11.26
C ASN A 24 18.90 -0.04 -12.23
N ARG A 25 17.71 -0.17 -12.81
CA ARG A 25 17.14 0.82 -13.76
C ARG A 25 16.93 2.19 -13.14
N LEU A 26 16.57 2.26 -11.86
CA LEU A 26 16.32 3.52 -11.15
C LEU A 26 17.52 3.98 -10.31
N GLY A 27 18.63 3.23 -10.26
CA GLY A 27 19.80 3.56 -9.46
C GLY A 27 19.52 3.56 -7.95
N LEU A 28 18.63 2.68 -7.49
CA LEU A 28 18.24 2.58 -6.08
C LEU A 28 18.96 1.42 -5.39
N GLU A 29 19.30 1.63 -4.13
CA GLU A 29 19.83 0.58 -3.25
C GLU A 29 18.72 0.05 -2.34
N LYS A 30 18.61 -1.27 -2.23
CA LYS A 30 17.63 -1.92 -1.35
C LYS A 30 17.78 -1.45 0.10
N GLY A 31 16.66 -1.12 0.74
CA GLY A 31 16.63 -0.61 2.11
C GLY A 31 17.07 0.85 2.27
N LYS A 32 17.41 1.57 1.18
CA LYS A 32 17.88 2.95 1.23
C LYS A 32 17.02 3.92 0.39
N TYR A 33 15.74 3.69 0.34
CA TYR A 33 14.74 4.59 -0.24
C TYR A 33 13.39 4.38 0.44
N ILE A 34 12.56 5.41 0.40
CA ILE A 34 11.16 5.33 0.79
C ILE A 34 10.31 5.25 -0.47
N LEU A 35 9.38 4.29 -0.52
CA LEU A 35 8.40 4.22 -1.59
C LEU A 35 7.14 4.96 -1.17
N LEU A 36 6.77 5.99 -1.95
CA LEU A 36 5.61 6.83 -1.69
C LEU A 36 4.56 6.66 -2.79
N SER A 37 3.30 6.47 -2.39
CA SER A 37 2.14 6.55 -3.27
C SER A 37 1.04 7.39 -2.60
N ALA A 38 0.73 8.55 -3.17
CA ALA A 38 -0.26 9.49 -2.64
C ALA A 38 -1.11 10.04 -3.80
N HIS A 39 -2.35 9.60 -3.90
CA HIS A 39 -3.23 9.94 -5.02
C HIS A 39 -4.71 10.13 -4.63
N ARG A 40 -5.08 9.85 -3.37
CA ARG A 40 -6.46 9.99 -2.90
C ARG A 40 -6.88 11.44 -2.87
N GLU A 41 -8.12 11.68 -3.32
CA GLU A 41 -8.73 13.02 -3.38
C GLU A 41 -8.72 13.70 -2.02
N GLU A 42 -9.06 12.96 -0.99
CA GLU A 42 -9.09 13.45 0.40
C GLU A 42 -7.76 14.07 0.87
N ASN A 43 -6.64 13.59 0.31
CA ASN A 43 -5.29 14.05 0.67
C ASN A 43 -4.81 15.24 -0.16
N ILE A 44 -5.34 15.44 -1.37
CA ILE A 44 -4.78 16.39 -2.32
C ILE A 44 -5.74 17.48 -2.78
N ASP A 45 -7.07 17.34 -2.58
CA ASP A 45 -8.04 18.26 -3.17
C ASP A 45 -8.13 19.59 -2.43
N THR A 46 -8.02 19.61 -1.10
CA THR A 46 -7.98 20.86 -0.35
C THR A 46 -6.57 21.39 -0.25
N GLU A 47 -6.41 22.72 -0.29
CA GLU A 47 -5.10 23.38 -0.12
C GLU A 47 -4.44 22.99 1.22
N LYS A 48 -5.23 22.96 2.29
CA LYS A 48 -4.77 22.59 3.61
C LYS A 48 -4.17 21.18 3.65
N ASN A 49 -4.88 20.18 3.12
CA ASN A 49 -4.42 18.79 3.13
C ASN A 49 -3.22 18.61 2.21
N PHE A 50 -3.26 19.24 1.02
CA PHE A 50 -2.14 19.26 0.09
C PHE A 50 -0.85 19.77 0.76
N LEU A 51 -0.91 20.95 1.37
CA LEU A 51 0.26 21.53 2.04
C LEU A 51 0.72 20.68 3.22
N SER A 52 -0.21 20.16 4.03
CA SER A 52 0.13 19.28 5.16
C SER A 52 0.88 18.04 4.69
N LEU A 53 0.35 17.34 3.70
CA LEU A 53 0.96 16.10 3.16
C LEU A 53 2.34 16.37 2.55
N PHE A 54 2.46 17.36 1.66
CA PHE A 54 3.71 17.59 0.96
C PHE A 54 4.80 18.23 1.85
N SER A 55 4.41 19.00 2.86
CA SER A 55 5.34 19.41 3.92
C SER A 55 5.85 18.22 4.73
N ALA A 56 4.98 17.29 5.08
CA ALA A 56 5.37 16.06 5.78
C ALA A 56 6.30 15.17 4.92
N ILE A 57 6.08 15.12 3.60
CA ILE A 57 6.98 14.41 2.66
C ILE A 57 8.35 15.08 2.62
N ASN A 58 8.44 16.41 2.57
CA ASN A 58 9.72 17.12 2.61
C ASN A 58 10.45 16.88 3.94
N ALA A 59 9.74 16.96 5.07
CA ALA A 59 10.30 16.66 6.39
C ALA A 59 10.82 15.21 6.49
N MET A 60 10.12 14.26 5.85
CA MET A 60 10.57 12.87 5.75
C MET A 60 11.86 12.75 4.93
N ALA A 61 11.97 13.46 3.80
CA ALA A 61 13.19 13.51 2.99
C ALA A 61 14.38 14.07 3.77
N GLU A 62 14.15 15.14 4.52
CA GLU A 62 15.17 15.77 5.37
C GLU A 62 15.62 14.84 6.51
N LYS A 63 14.66 14.22 7.21
CA LYS A 63 14.95 13.39 8.37
C LYS A 63 15.74 12.12 8.03
N TYR A 64 15.36 11.42 6.98
CA TYR A 64 15.98 10.14 6.64
C TYR A 64 17.15 10.25 5.67
N ASP A 65 17.33 11.41 5.05
CA ASP A 65 18.41 11.72 4.10
C ASP A 65 18.60 10.64 3.01
N MET A 66 17.47 10.19 2.43
CA MET A 66 17.46 9.17 1.38
C MET A 66 16.44 9.51 0.28
N PRO A 67 16.54 8.90 -0.92
CA PRO A 67 15.56 9.08 -1.97
C PRO A 67 14.15 8.70 -1.52
N ILE A 68 13.17 9.54 -1.86
CA ILE A 68 11.75 9.20 -1.78
C ILE A 68 11.24 9.01 -3.20
N LEU A 69 11.00 7.76 -3.58
CA LEU A 69 10.45 7.43 -4.88
C LEU A 69 8.93 7.62 -4.85
N TYR A 70 8.47 8.70 -5.43
CA TYR A 70 7.06 9.03 -5.48
C TYR A 70 6.41 8.49 -6.77
N SER A 71 5.72 7.36 -6.68
CA SER A 71 4.85 6.84 -7.73
C SER A 71 3.62 7.74 -7.86
N CYS A 72 3.72 8.73 -8.75
CA CYS A 72 2.80 9.86 -8.79
C CYS A 72 1.76 9.71 -9.88
N HIS A 73 0.48 9.61 -9.49
CA HIS A 73 -0.64 9.62 -10.41
C HIS A 73 -0.72 10.96 -11.17
N PRO A 74 -1.15 10.99 -12.44
CA PRO A 74 -1.26 12.24 -13.23
C PRO A 74 -2.00 13.38 -12.53
N ARG A 75 -3.04 13.09 -11.75
CA ARG A 75 -3.79 14.09 -10.98
C ARG A 75 -2.90 14.81 -9.96
N SER A 76 -2.17 14.04 -9.15
CA SER A 76 -1.26 14.59 -8.13
C SER A 76 -0.12 15.37 -8.77
N ARG A 77 0.40 14.89 -9.91
CA ARG A 77 1.43 15.59 -10.69
C ARG A 77 0.93 16.93 -11.21
N ASN A 78 -0.27 16.98 -11.78
CA ASN A 78 -0.88 18.23 -12.27
C ASN A 78 -1.10 19.20 -11.12
N ARG A 79 -1.55 18.73 -9.96
CA ARG A 79 -1.73 19.57 -8.77
C ARG A 79 -0.40 20.15 -8.28
N LEU A 80 0.65 19.35 -8.22
CA LEU A 80 2.01 19.82 -7.88
C LEU A 80 2.51 20.86 -8.88
N ALA A 81 2.39 20.59 -10.18
CA ALA A 81 2.84 21.50 -11.23
C ALA A 81 2.09 22.83 -11.25
N SER A 82 0.82 22.83 -10.81
CA SER A 82 0.01 24.07 -10.73
C SER A 82 0.18 24.82 -9.40
N SER A 83 0.86 24.22 -8.42
CA SER A 83 1.17 24.83 -7.12
C SER A 83 2.54 25.53 -7.15
N SER A 84 2.76 26.45 -6.20
CA SER A 84 4.08 27.04 -5.93
C SER A 84 4.92 26.21 -4.96
N PHE A 85 4.42 25.02 -4.55
CA PHE A 85 5.09 24.17 -3.58
C PHE A 85 6.37 23.57 -4.17
N GLN A 86 7.46 23.64 -3.40
CA GLN A 86 8.75 23.07 -3.79
C GLN A 86 8.98 21.76 -3.05
N LEU A 87 9.07 20.68 -3.80
CA LEU A 87 9.51 19.40 -3.26
C LEU A 87 11.01 19.41 -2.96
N ASP A 88 11.40 18.72 -1.90
CA ASP A 88 12.80 18.44 -1.62
C ASP A 88 13.46 17.69 -2.79
N SER A 89 14.72 17.98 -3.06
CA SER A 89 15.46 17.41 -4.19
C SER A 89 15.59 15.88 -4.14
N ARG A 90 15.45 15.29 -2.97
CA ARG A 90 15.45 13.83 -2.77
C ARG A 90 14.13 13.16 -3.16
N VAL A 91 13.05 13.94 -3.35
CA VAL A 91 11.75 13.40 -3.79
C VAL A 91 11.74 13.24 -5.31
N GLN A 92 11.84 12.01 -5.76
CA GLN A 92 11.88 11.64 -7.17
C GLN A 92 10.46 11.33 -7.66
N VAL A 93 9.85 12.27 -8.38
CA VAL A 93 8.50 12.10 -8.93
C VAL A 93 8.56 11.23 -10.18
N GLN A 94 8.03 10.03 -10.09
CA GLN A 94 7.96 9.04 -11.19
C GLN A 94 6.53 8.91 -11.72
N GLN A 95 6.42 8.44 -12.96
CA GLN A 95 5.14 7.92 -13.45
C GLN A 95 4.75 6.65 -12.67
N PRO A 96 3.45 6.29 -12.63
CA PRO A 96 3.04 5.02 -12.04
C PRO A 96 3.85 3.86 -12.61
N LEU A 97 4.42 3.08 -11.73
CA LEU A 97 5.24 1.92 -12.08
C LEU A 97 4.36 0.73 -12.45
N GLY A 98 4.90 -0.18 -13.24
CA GLY A 98 4.25 -1.46 -13.53
C GLY A 98 4.14 -2.33 -12.26
N PHE A 99 3.23 -3.29 -12.30
CA PHE A 99 2.88 -4.15 -11.15
C PHE A 99 4.10 -4.86 -10.54
N HIS A 100 4.93 -5.51 -11.35
CA HIS A 100 6.11 -6.23 -10.86
C HIS A 100 7.14 -5.29 -10.25
N ASP A 101 7.43 -4.18 -10.92
CA ASP A 101 8.39 -3.19 -10.44
C ASP A 101 7.95 -2.53 -9.13
N TYR A 102 6.67 -2.14 -9.03
CA TYR A 102 6.14 -1.52 -7.81
C TYR A 102 6.23 -2.47 -6.63
N ASN A 103 5.81 -3.73 -6.80
CA ASN A 103 5.86 -4.72 -5.73
C ASN A 103 7.30 -5.12 -5.35
N CYS A 104 8.21 -5.20 -6.32
CA CYS A 104 9.63 -5.40 -6.06
C CYS A 104 10.23 -4.26 -5.22
N LEU A 105 9.90 -3.01 -5.53
CA LEU A 105 10.31 -1.85 -4.74
C LEU A 105 9.68 -1.86 -3.35
N GLN A 106 8.42 -2.26 -3.24
CA GLN A 106 7.70 -2.35 -1.97
C GLN A 106 8.36 -3.34 -1.00
N MET A 107 8.70 -4.54 -1.48
CA MET A 107 9.40 -5.58 -0.69
C MET A 107 10.76 -5.14 -0.16
N ASN A 108 11.42 -4.20 -0.85
CA ASN A 108 12.81 -3.82 -0.58
C ASN A 108 12.97 -2.37 -0.10
N ALA A 109 11.88 -1.67 0.20
CA ALA A 109 11.93 -0.28 0.67
C ALA A 109 12.38 -0.18 2.13
N PHE A 110 13.00 0.95 2.50
CA PHE A 110 13.21 1.32 3.90
C PHE A 110 11.86 1.47 4.62
N ALA A 111 10.90 2.11 3.96
CA ALA A 111 9.51 2.19 4.38
C ALA A 111 8.60 2.40 3.17
N VAL A 112 7.37 1.92 3.25
CA VAL A 112 6.30 2.16 2.26
C VAL A 112 5.28 3.09 2.89
N VAL A 113 5.07 4.24 2.25
CA VAL A 113 4.10 5.26 2.66
C VAL A 113 3.05 5.38 1.57
N SER A 114 1.80 5.00 1.86
CA SER A 114 0.77 4.91 0.81
C SER A 114 -0.62 5.23 1.31
N ASP A 115 -1.45 5.82 0.45
CA ASP A 115 -2.89 5.97 0.65
C ASP A 115 -3.72 4.91 -0.10
N SER A 116 -3.05 3.91 -0.67
CA SER A 116 -3.72 2.81 -1.40
C SER A 116 -4.53 1.92 -0.46
N GLY A 117 -5.73 1.54 -0.91
CA GLY A 117 -6.56 0.56 -0.20
C GLY A 117 -6.00 -0.87 -0.26
N THR A 118 -5.03 -1.16 -1.14
CA THR A 118 -4.40 -2.48 -1.26
C THR A 118 -3.18 -2.66 -0.36
N LEU A 119 -2.62 -1.57 0.21
CA LEU A 119 -1.47 -1.64 1.10
C LEU A 119 -1.62 -2.69 2.23
N PRO A 120 -2.78 -2.79 2.93
CA PRO A 120 -2.97 -3.81 3.95
C PRO A 120 -2.95 -5.24 3.42
N GLU A 121 -3.47 -5.45 2.20
CA GLU A 121 -3.49 -6.77 1.55
C GLU A 121 -2.07 -7.17 1.14
N GLU A 122 -1.34 -6.25 0.53
CA GLU A 122 0.05 -6.40 0.12
C GLU A 122 0.96 -6.67 1.33
N SER A 123 0.83 -5.87 2.40
CA SER A 123 1.58 -6.08 3.64
C SER A 123 1.33 -7.46 4.25
N SER A 124 0.07 -7.89 4.32
CA SER A 124 -0.27 -9.23 4.82
C SER A 124 0.31 -10.34 3.97
N PHE A 125 0.19 -10.22 2.63
CA PHE A 125 0.73 -11.22 1.71
C PHE A 125 2.26 -11.31 1.83
N PHE A 126 2.98 -10.21 1.70
CA PHE A 126 4.44 -10.22 1.74
C PHE A 126 4.98 -10.67 3.10
N THR A 127 4.32 -10.33 4.19
CA THR A 127 4.65 -10.88 5.52
C THR A 127 4.49 -12.42 5.53
N SER A 128 3.45 -12.96 4.91
CA SER A 128 3.19 -14.41 4.88
C SER A 128 4.21 -15.20 4.08
N VAL A 129 4.86 -14.58 3.10
CA VAL A 129 5.90 -15.20 2.27
C VAL A 129 7.32 -14.83 2.69
N GLY A 130 7.49 -14.18 3.85
CA GLY A 130 8.79 -13.89 4.44
C GLY A 130 9.44 -12.60 4.00
N HIS A 131 8.69 -11.68 3.39
CA HIS A 131 9.14 -10.36 2.94
C HIS A 131 8.39 -9.21 3.63
N PRO A 132 8.36 -9.14 4.99
CA PRO A 132 7.71 -8.04 5.68
C PRO A 132 8.40 -6.72 5.38
N PHE A 133 7.62 -5.66 5.25
CA PHE A 133 8.14 -4.30 5.05
C PHE A 133 7.43 -3.29 5.97
N PRO A 134 8.09 -2.20 6.38
CA PRO A 134 7.46 -1.14 7.16
C PRO A 134 6.35 -0.45 6.35
N ALA A 135 5.09 -0.65 6.74
CA ALA A 135 3.91 -0.13 6.04
C ALA A 135 3.25 1.00 6.82
N VAL A 136 3.11 2.17 6.20
CA VAL A 136 2.48 3.36 6.77
C VAL A 136 1.39 3.86 5.83
N CYS A 137 0.17 3.94 6.33
CA CYS A 137 -0.99 4.42 5.59
C CYS A 137 -1.26 5.89 5.91
N ILE A 138 -1.15 6.76 4.89
CA ILE A 138 -1.39 8.21 4.99
C ILE A 138 -2.84 8.56 4.72
N ARG A 139 -3.74 8.04 5.53
CA ARG A 139 -5.19 8.31 5.45
C ARG A 139 -5.71 8.85 6.78
N THR A 140 -6.84 9.53 6.72
CA THR A 140 -7.53 10.06 7.90
C THR A 140 -8.54 9.08 8.49
N SER A 141 -8.84 7.99 7.78
CA SER A 141 -9.73 6.92 8.23
C SER A 141 -9.25 5.56 7.70
N PRO A 142 -9.42 4.48 8.48
CA PRO A 142 -9.05 3.14 8.03
C PRO A 142 -10.07 2.62 7.01
N GLU A 143 -9.58 2.05 5.92
CA GLU A 143 -10.41 1.31 4.96
C GLU A 143 -10.49 -0.19 5.29
N ARG A 144 -9.48 -0.68 6.00
CA ARG A 144 -9.30 -2.10 6.32
C ARG A 144 -8.95 -2.27 7.81
N PRO A 145 -9.92 -2.06 8.72
CA PRO A 145 -9.66 -2.07 10.16
C PRO A 145 -9.15 -3.41 10.68
N GLU A 146 -9.54 -4.52 10.03
CA GLU A 146 -9.07 -5.87 10.38
C GLU A 146 -7.55 -6.04 10.22
N SER A 147 -6.90 -5.25 9.39
CA SER A 147 -5.43 -5.28 9.25
C SER A 147 -4.74 -4.45 10.34
N LEU A 148 -5.39 -3.42 10.87
CA LEU A 148 -4.91 -2.71 12.06
C LEU A 148 -4.90 -3.62 13.29
N ASP A 149 -5.94 -4.44 13.46
CA ASP A 149 -6.02 -5.43 14.56
C ASP A 149 -4.90 -6.49 14.48
N LYS A 150 -4.29 -6.65 13.33
CA LYS A 150 -3.18 -7.58 13.09
C LYS A 150 -1.81 -6.89 13.00
N ALA A 151 -1.76 -5.58 13.25
CA ALA A 151 -0.55 -4.77 13.13
C ALA A 151 0.10 -4.81 11.74
N GLY A 152 -0.69 -4.99 10.68
CA GLY A 152 -0.20 -5.08 9.30
C GLY A 152 0.29 -3.76 8.73
N PHE A 153 -0.10 -2.62 9.29
CA PHE A 153 0.34 -1.28 8.91
C PHE A 153 0.03 -0.27 10.03
N ILE A 154 0.62 0.93 9.95
CA ILE A 154 0.31 2.03 10.85
C ILE A 154 -0.49 3.09 10.09
N LEU A 155 -1.62 3.53 10.66
CA LEU A 155 -2.42 4.64 10.14
C LEU A 155 -1.90 5.95 10.73
N SER A 156 -1.24 6.78 9.91
CA SER A 156 -0.53 7.98 10.39
C SER A 156 -1.31 9.29 10.24
N GLY A 157 -2.30 9.33 9.34
CA GLY A 157 -2.79 10.62 8.84
C GLY A 157 -1.80 11.28 7.87
N ILE A 158 -1.95 12.59 7.68
CA ILE A 158 -1.19 13.39 6.70
C ILE A 158 -0.38 14.52 7.33
N ASP A 159 -0.33 14.60 8.66
CA ASP A 159 0.48 15.61 9.34
C ASP A 159 1.93 15.14 9.53
N GLU A 160 2.85 16.11 9.57
CA GLU A 160 4.29 15.87 9.65
C GLU A 160 4.68 15.01 10.85
N LYS A 161 4.23 15.41 12.05
CA LYS A 161 4.61 14.72 13.29
C LYS A 161 4.09 13.29 13.33
N GLY A 162 2.83 13.09 12.96
CA GLY A 162 2.20 11.76 12.90
C GLY A 162 2.89 10.86 11.89
N LEU A 163 3.21 11.38 10.69
CA LEU A 163 3.89 10.62 9.64
C LEU A 163 5.29 10.20 10.06
N LEU A 164 6.12 11.13 10.54
CA LEU A 164 7.49 10.81 10.95
C LEU A 164 7.54 9.81 12.10
N GLN A 165 6.67 9.96 13.10
CA GLN A 165 6.55 9.01 14.20
C GLN A 165 6.12 7.61 13.72
N SER A 166 5.16 7.56 12.79
CA SER A 166 4.65 6.29 12.25
C SER A 166 5.71 5.55 11.44
N VAL A 167 6.50 6.27 10.65
CA VAL A 167 7.62 5.67 9.89
C VAL A 167 8.69 5.14 10.83
N ASP A 168 9.11 5.90 11.85
CA ASP A 168 10.07 5.43 12.85
C ASP A 168 9.59 4.14 13.52
N THR A 169 8.34 4.15 13.98
CA THR A 169 7.74 2.99 14.67
C THR A 169 7.65 1.77 13.75
N ALA A 170 7.16 1.94 12.52
CA ALA A 170 7.05 0.83 11.57
C ALA A 170 8.42 0.21 11.24
N VAL A 171 9.44 1.07 11.03
CA VAL A 171 10.81 0.63 10.74
C VAL A 171 11.42 -0.11 11.94
N GLU A 172 11.22 0.40 13.16
CA GLU A 172 11.75 -0.22 14.38
C GLU A 172 11.11 -1.58 14.63
N LEU A 173 9.79 -1.68 14.50
CA LEU A 173 9.05 -2.94 14.67
C LEU A 173 9.51 -4.01 13.67
N VAL A 174 9.63 -3.68 12.38
CA VAL A 174 10.11 -4.64 11.39
C VAL A 174 11.55 -5.06 11.67
N LYS A 175 12.44 -4.14 12.07
CA LYS A 175 13.82 -4.45 12.45
C LYS A 175 13.92 -5.37 13.67
N SER A 176 13.00 -5.23 14.63
CA SER A 176 12.94 -6.08 15.82
C SER A 176 12.27 -7.44 15.56
N GLY A 177 11.73 -7.67 14.36
CA GLY A 177 11.00 -8.88 14.01
C GLY A 177 9.53 -8.88 14.45
N ASP A 178 9.02 -7.74 14.93
CA ASP A 178 7.61 -7.55 15.28
C ASP A 178 6.87 -6.79 14.17
N TYR A 179 6.53 -7.49 13.11
CA TYR A 179 5.88 -6.96 11.92
C TYR A 179 4.39 -7.35 11.81
N GLY A 180 3.81 -7.77 12.92
CA GLY A 180 2.41 -8.16 13.00
C GLY A 180 2.11 -9.56 12.46
N THR A 181 0.84 -9.82 12.24
CA THR A 181 0.36 -11.12 11.77
C THR A 181 -0.43 -10.94 10.48
N PRO A 182 -0.20 -11.76 9.43
CA PRO A 182 -1.01 -11.69 8.22
C PRO A 182 -2.50 -11.85 8.50
N VAL A 183 -3.33 -11.06 7.84
CA VAL A 183 -4.79 -11.19 7.90
C VAL A 183 -5.19 -12.44 7.12
N PRO A 184 -5.89 -13.43 7.72
CA PRO A 184 -6.22 -14.69 7.03
C PRO A 184 -6.91 -14.48 5.68
N ASN A 185 -7.85 -13.54 5.61
CA ASN A 185 -8.60 -13.25 4.38
C ASN A 185 -7.75 -12.58 3.28
N TYR A 186 -6.53 -12.14 3.58
CA TYR A 186 -5.62 -11.50 2.62
C TYR A 186 -4.49 -12.42 2.16
N ILE A 187 -4.46 -13.65 2.67
CA ILE A 187 -3.54 -14.69 2.25
C ILE A 187 -4.25 -15.94 1.74
N ASP A 188 -5.60 -15.91 1.74
CA ASP A 188 -6.43 -16.98 1.19
C ASP A 188 -6.27 -17.08 -0.33
N GLU A 189 -6.14 -18.29 -0.81
CA GLU A 189 -6.12 -18.62 -2.24
C GLU A 189 -7.44 -19.25 -2.69
N ASN A 190 -7.57 -19.44 -4.01
CA ASN A 190 -8.75 -20.03 -4.66
C ASN A 190 -10.05 -19.24 -4.41
N VAL A 191 -9.96 -17.92 -4.33
CA VAL A 191 -11.11 -17.03 -4.07
C VAL A 191 -12.17 -17.16 -5.15
N SER A 192 -11.77 -17.20 -6.43
CA SER A 192 -12.67 -17.39 -7.57
C SER A 192 -13.43 -18.72 -7.49
N THR A 193 -12.75 -19.81 -7.14
CA THR A 193 -13.37 -21.14 -6.93
C THR A 193 -14.37 -21.12 -5.78
N LYS A 194 -14.03 -20.47 -4.67
CA LYS A 194 -14.95 -20.28 -3.52
C LYS A 194 -16.22 -19.54 -3.96
N VAL A 195 -16.06 -18.44 -4.71
CA VAL A 195 -17.19 -17.65 -5.23
C VAL A 195 -18.08 -18.48 -6.16
N VAL A 196 -17.50 -19.22 -7.11
CA VAL A 196 -18.27 -20.10 -8.02
C VAL A 196 -19.06 -21.13 -7.23
N LYS A 197 -18.44 -21.79 -6.24
CA LYS A 197 -19.14 -22.78 -5.39
C LYS A 197 -20.28 -22.17 -4.59
N ILE A 198 -20.10 -20.95 -4.07
CA ILE A 198 -21.15 -20.21 -3.35
C ILE A 198 -22.32 -19.92 -4.29
N ILE A 199 -22.04 -19.39 -5.49
CA ILE A 199 -23.07 -19.07 -6.48
C ILE A 199 -23.86 -20.35 -6.82
N GLN A 200 -23.19 -21.44 -7.17
CA GLN A 200 -23.83 -22.71 -7.51
C GLN A 200 -24.67 -23.27 -6.36
N SER A 201 -24.21 -23.08 -5.12
CA SER A 201 -24.94 -23.58 -3.94
C SER A 201 -26.17 -22.73 -3.60
N TYR A 202 -26.09 -21.41 -3.76
CA TYR A 202 -27.09 -20.50 -3.24
C TYR A 202 -28.12 -19.99 -4.26
N VAL A 203 -27.88 -20.13 -5.57
CA VAL A 203 -28.83 -19.64 -6.59
C VAL A 203 -30.24 -20.22 -6.38
N GLY A 204 -30.35 -21.53 -6.20
CA GLY A 204 -31.62 -22.18 -5.92
C GLY A 204 -32.26 -21.75 -4.60
N VAL A 205 -31.45 -21.63 -3.57
CA VAL A 205 -31.88 -21.15 -2.24
C VAL A 205 -32.43 -19.73 -2.33
N VAL A 206 -31.70 -18.83 -2.96
CA VAL A 206 -32.12 -17.42 -3.13
C VAL A 206 -33.39 -17.33 -3.98
N ASN A 207 -33.46 -18.06 -5.09
CA ASN A 207 -34.65 -18.08 -5.93
C ASN A 207 -35.88 -18.52 -5.13
N LYS A 208 -35.78 -19.61 -4.35
CA LYS A 208 -36.87 -20.13 -3.53
C LYS A 208 -37.22 -19.25 -2.33
N MET A 209 -36.23 -18.90 -1.53
CA MET A 209 -36.46 -18.29 -0.21
C MET A 209 -36.62 -16.76 -0.29
N VAL A 210 -35.91 -16.08 -1.21
CA VAL A 210 -35.93 -14.62 -1.32
C VAL A 210 -36.88 -14.17 -2.42
N TRP A 211 -36.70 -14.72 -3.62
CA TRP A 211 -37.48 -14.31 -4.79
C TRP A 211 -38.79 -15.03 -4.97
N ARG A 212 -39.06 -16.09 -4.16
CA ARG A 212 -40.26 -16.92 -4.22
C ARG A 212 -40.64 -17.39 -5.65
N LYS A 213 -39.60 -17.66 -6.44
CA LYS A 213 -39.80 -18.19 -7.79
C LYS A 213 -40.22 -19.67 -7.69
N GLU A 214 -41.24 -20.03 -8.43
CA GLU A 214 -41.57 -21.44 -8.68
C GLU A 214 -40.43 -22.00 -9.59
N ILE A 215 -39.78 -23.07 -9.12
CA ILE A 215 -38.71 -23.77 -9.83
C ILE A 215 -39.29 -25.07 -10.40
#